data_0f2840200cd96fb54df36138df64cb25
#
_entry.id   0f2840200cd96fb54df36138df64cb25
#
_cell.length_a   1.000
_cell.length_b   1.000
_cell.length_c   1.000
_cell.angle_alpha   90.00
_cell.angle_beta   90.00
_cell.angle_gamma   90.00
#
_symmetry.space_group_name_H-M   'P 1'
#
loop_
_entity.id
_entity.type
_entity.pdbx_description
1 polymer ?
#
loop_
_entity_poly.entity_id
_entity_poly.type
_entity_poly.pdbx_seq_one_letter_code
_entity_poly.pdbx_strand_id
1 'polypeptide(L)' 'QDKERTIILALLLLLSGDEKNHELLFALLFLLL' A
#
# COMPACT_ATOMS: atom_id res chain seq x y z
N GLN A 1 2.25 12.81 10.03
CA GLN A 1 1.31 11.74 10.22
C GLN A 1 1.77 10.46 9.54
N ASP A 2 1.77 9.38 10.28
CA ASP A 2 2.32 8.13 9.78
C ASP A 2 1.49 7.53 8.67
N LYS A 3 0.18 7.79 8.66
CA LYS A 3 -0.68 7.24 7.62
C LYS A 3 -0.38 7.82 6.26
N GLU A 4 0.19 9.00 6.23
CA GLU A 4 0.57 9.62 4.96
C GLU A 4 1.58 8.74 4.23
N ARG A 5 2.54 8.19 4.97
CA ARG A 5 3.55 7.33 4.39
C ARG A 5 2.92 6.03 3.88
N THR A 6 1.98 5.50 4.65
CA THR A 6 1.29 4.28 4.25
C THR A 6 0.54 4.48 2.93
N ILE A 7 -0.10 5.63 2.78
CA ILE A 7 -0.82 5.93 1.56
C ILE A 7 0.13 6.00 0.38
N ILE A 8 1.27 6.65 0.57
CA ILE A 8 2.25 6.79 -0.49
C ILE A 8 2.76 5.42 -0.93
N LEU A 9 3.04 4.56 0.03
CA LEU A 9 3.55 3.23 -0.27
C LEU A 9 2.49 2.39 -1.00
N ALA A 10 1.23 2.51 -0.58
CA ALA A 10 0.16 1.78 -1.22
C ALA A 10 -0.02 2.23 -2.66
N LEU A 11 0.04 3.53 -2.89
CA LEU A 11 -0.09 4.07 -4.23
C LEU A 11 1.07 3.64 -5.11
N LEU A 12 2.27 3.67 -4.57
CA LEU A 12 3.46 3.26 -5.31
C LEU A 12 3.35 1.80 -5.73
N LEU A 13 2.91 0.96 -4.81
CA LEU A 13 2.77 -0.46 -5.08
C LEU A 13 1.69 -0.71 -6.13
N LEU A 14 0.61 0.02 -6.06
CA LEU A 14 -0.49 -0.11 -7.01
C LEU A 14 -0.05 0.31 -8.41
N LEU A 15 0.69 1.42 -8.50
CA LEU A 15 1.13 1.94 -9.77
C LEU A 15 2.21 1.10 -10.43
N SER A 16 2.95 0.36 -9.63
CA SER A 16 4.01 -0.48 -10.18
C SER A 16 3.45 -1.70 -10.92
N GLY A 17 2.16 -1.99 -10.74
CA GLY A 17 1.54 -3.11 -11.44
C GLY A 17 2.01 -4.47 -10.95
N ASP A 18 2.51 -4.52 -9.76
CA ASP A 18 3.06 -5.75 -9.21
C ASP A 18 1.95 -6.56 -8.53
N GLU A 19 1.35 -7.44 -9.30
CA GLU A 19 0.23 -8.24 -8.80
C GLU A 19 0.66 -9.23 -7.74
N LYS A 20 1.93 -9.59 -7.73
CA LYS A 20 2.43 -10.53 -6.72
C LYS A 20 2.36 -9.94 -5.32
N ASN A 21 2.43 -8.62 -5.21
CA ASN A 21 2.49 -7.96 -3.93
C ASN A 21 1.15 -7.39 -3.50
N HIS A 22 0.06 -7.92 -4.03
CA HIS A 22 -1.26 -7.50 -3.59
C HIS A 22 -1.49 -7.84 -2.13
N GLU A 23 -0.82 -8.88 -1.67
CA GLU A 23 -0.89 -9.25 -0.27
C GLU A 23 -0.36 -8.11 0.60
N LEU A 24 0.74 -7.52 0.17
CA LEU A 24 1.32 -6.37 0.85
C LEU A 24 0.40 -5.15 0.75
N LEU A 25 -0.24 -5.00 -0.40
CA LEU A 25 -1.18 -3.91 -0.60
C LEU A 25 -2.34 -4.00 0.41
N PHE A 26 -2.86 -5.19 0.61
CA PHE A 26 -3.93 -5.39 1.58
C PHE A 26 -3.46 -5.10 3.00
N ALA A 27 -2.22 -5.47 3.31
CA ALA A 27 -1.67 -5.18 4.62
C ALA A 27 -1.56 -3.67 4.84
N LEU A 28 -1.17 -2.95 3.82
CA LEU A 28 -1.07 -1.49 3.91
C LEU A 28 -2.44 -0.86 4.08
N LEU A 29 -3.44 -1.39 3.38
CA LEU A 29 -4.80 -0.91 3.53
C LEU A 29 -5.32 -1.16 4.94
N PHE A 30 -4.98 -2.29 5.50
CA PHE A 30 -5.38 -2.62 6.86
C PHE A 30 -4.74 -1.66 7.85
N LEU A 31 -3.49 -1.32 7.60
CA LEU A 31 -2.79 -0.37 8.46
C LEU A 31 -3.43 1.02 8.37
N LEU A 32 -3.91 1.36 7.18
CA LEU A 32 -4.53 2.67 6.97
C LEU A 32 -5.86 2.77 7.72
N LEU A 33 -6.54 1.65 7.87
CA LEU A 33 -7.83 1.63 8.54
C LEU A 33 -7.68 1.98 10.03
#